data_ef8cadf2d2d2381f75ea2e51ae6dca7b
#
_entry.id   ef8cadf2d2d2381f75ea2e51ae6dca7b
#
_cell.length_a   1.000
_cell.length_b   1.000
_cell.length_c   1.000
_cell.angle_alpha   90.00
_cell.angle_beta   90.00
_cell.angle_gamma   90.00
#
_symmetry.space_group_name_H-M   'P 1'
#
loop_
_entity.id
_entity.type
_entity.pdbx_description
1 polymer ?
#
loop_
_entity_poly.entity_id
_entity_poly.type
_entity_poly.pdbx_seq_one_letter_code
_entity_poly.pdbx_strand_id
1 'polypeptide(L)'
;MRWISSVALTVLALLMPMQAKALEGDREIFPAKGPDAGHLVVHAATDLAAMRPLIDDFQNIYPNIAIEFTDMVTNDLFRQATKVCAGEAEGADILLSSSVDQLVRLANDGCAQPHSSSETKGVPAWANWRDEVFGFTFEPVVFVYDRRTVPPEDVPVSHDALSDLLRRNPEKYRGRVGTYDIAASGVGYLLAFNDSRQAPTANGRLLETLSRTETVIRCCNNEVLGELVAGRISLAYNVLGSYAYAAARANTALGIVLPRDYTLILSRGALIPSRAPHPDLGKTFLNYLLSVRGRRVAQEKSFFFAEDAALPAGVDGPAALVESGIGRPIRIGPALLAAQDEIQRKTFIADWMELIGRTRSDR
;
A
#
# COMPACT_ATOMS: atom_id res chain seq x y z
N MET A 1 -53.17 58.93 -25.20
CA MET A 1 -53.31 57.72 -24.34
C MET A 1 -52.22 56.73 -24.74
N ARG A 2 -51.17 56.64 -23.94
CA ARG A 2 -50.05 55.72 -24.14
C ARG A 2 -50.04 54.72 -22.99
N TRP A 3 -50.26 53.47 -23.29
CA TRP A 3 -50.17 52.39 -22.33
C TRP A 3 -48.70 51.95 -22.19
N ILE A 4 -48.14 51.98 -20.97
CA ILE A 4 -46.83 51.47 -20.63
C ILE A 4 -47.06 50.10 -19.99
N SER A 5 -46.68 49.03 -20.69
CA SER A 5 -46.70 47.66 -20.15
C SER A 5 -45.39 47.42 -19.40
N SER A 6 -45.48 47.23 -18.09
CA SER A 6 -44.35 46.83 -17.26
C SER A 6 -44.13 45.29 -17.38
N VAL A 7 -43.00 44.91 -17.93
CA VAL A 7 -42.55 43.49 -17.93
C VAL A 7 -41.78 43.24 -16.62
N ALA A 8 -42.35 42.42 -15.78
CA ALA A 8 -41.68 41.93 -14.56
C ALA A 8 -40.74 40.80 -14.96
N LEU A 9 -39.42 41.00 -14.81
CA LEU A 9 -38.41 40.01 -15.04
C LEU A 9 -38.26 39.18 -13.76
N THR A 10 -38.80 37.95 -13.75
CA THR A 10 -38.63 37.00 -12.64
C THR A 10 -37.27 36.30 -12.82
N VAL A 11 -36.29 36.65 -11.99
CA VAL A 11 -35.00 35.98 -11.90
C VAL A 11 -35.19 34.66 -11.16
N LEU A 12 -35.26 33.57 -11.88
CA LEU A 12 -35.25 32.20 -11.35
C LEU A 12 -33.80 31.84 -10.99
N ALA A 13 -33.43 31.96 -9.70
CA ALA A 13 -32.16 31.50 -9.18
C ALA A 13 -32.13 29.97 -9.26
N LEU A 14 -31.41 29.42 -10.25
CA LEU A 14 -31.05 28.00 -10.34
C LEU A 14 -30.12 27.65 -9.17
N LEU A 15 -30.68 27.09 -8.12
CA LEU A 15 -29.93 26.36 -7.10
C LEU A 15 -29.38 25.09 -7.78
N MET A 16 -28.15 25.15 -8.32
CA MET A 16 -27.42 23.94 -8.68
C MET A 16 -27.12 23.16 -7.41
N PRO A 17 -27.52 21.88 -7.31
CA PRO A 17 -27.07 21.04 -6.21
C PRO A 17 -25.54 20.94 -6.31
N MET A 18 -24.83 21.36 -5.27
CA MET A 18 -23.42 21.00 -5.08
C MET A 18 -23.38 19.47 -5.05
N GLN A 19 -22.98 18.86 -6.16
CA GLN A 19 -22.63 17.45 -6.18
C GLN A 19 -21.42 17.30 -5.27
N ALA A 20 -21.62 16.73 -4.10
CA ALA A 20 -20.53 16.20 -3.30
C ALA A 20 -19.75 15.26 -4.22
N LYS A 21 -18.46 15.56 -4.48
CA LYS A 21 -17.59 14.65 -5.23
C LYS A 21 -17.62 13.33 -4.46
N ALA A 22 -18.07 12.26 -5.12
CA ALA A 22 -17.99 10.92 -4.58
C ALA A 22 -16.54 10.64 -4.19
N LEU A 23 -16.34 9.96 -3.06
CA LEU A 23 -15.03 9.47 -2.63
C LEU A 23 -14.44 8.63 -3.79
N GLU A 24 -13.18 8.88 -4.15
CA GLU A 24 -12.47 8.06 -5.14
C GLU A 24 -12.08 6.74 -4.46
N GLY A 25 -12.75 5.64 -4.79
CA GLY A 25 -12.49 4.30 -4.25
C GLY A 25 -13.72 3.39 -4.32
N ASP A 26 -13.48 2.08 -4.26
CA ASP A 26 -14.54 1.07 -4.20
C ASP A 26 -15.05 0.96 -2.77
N ARG A 27 -16.34 1.22 -2.58
CA ARG A 27 -17.00 1.22 -1.26
C ARG A 27 -17.87 -0.01 -1.08
N GLU A 28 -17.72 -0.70 0.05
CA GLU A 28 -18.59 -1.78 0.48
C GLU A 28 -19.08 -1.57 1.92
N ILE A 29 -20.34 -1.90 2.16
CA ILE A 29 -20.97 -1.82 3.48
C ILE A 29 -21.23 -3.24 3.99
N PHE A 30 -20.71 -3.52 5.19
CA PHE A 30 -20.96 -4.73 5.95
C PHE A 30 -21.98 -4.40 7.04
N PRO A 31 -23.25 -4.78 6.89
CA PRO A 31 -24.28 -4.48 7.89
C PRO A 31 -23.96 -5.15 9.23
N ALA A 32 -24.44 -4.59 10.32
CA ALA A 32 -24.34 -5.23 11.61
C ALA A 32 -25.05 -6.60 11.58
N LYS A 33 -24.46 -7.61 12.23
CA LYS A 33 -25.02 -8.97 12.33
C LYS A 33 -26.05 -9.09 13.46
N GLY A 34 -26.07 -8.11 14.37
CA GLY A 34 -27.01 -7.97 15.48
C GLY A 34 -27.70 -6.60 15.47
N PRO A 35 -28.33 -6.17 16.59
CA PRO A 35 -28.88 -4.82 16.70
C PRO A 35 -27.79 -3.79 16.44
N ASP A 36 -28.03 -2.88 15.49
CA ASP A 36 -27.05 -1.85 15.11
C ASP A 36 -26.83 -0.89 16.29
N ALA A 37 -25.59 -0.80 16.76
CA ALA A 37 -25.16 0.04 17.87
C ALA A 37 -23.96 0.93 17.49
N GLY A 38 -23.46 0.86 16.26
CA GLY A 38 -22.36 1.68 15.81
C GLY A 38 -22.00 1.47 14.35
N HIS A 39 -21.46 2.51 13.73
CA HIS A 39 -21.05 2.52 12.34
C HIS A 39 -19.55 2.90 12.27
N LEU A 40 -18.71 1.93 11.95
CA LEU A 40 -17.26 2.09 11.77
C LEU A 40 -16.95 2.43 10.31
N VAL A 41 -16.29 3.55 10.06
CA VAL A 41 -15.83 3.95 8.73
C VAL A 41 -14.33 3.68 8.60
N VAL A 42 -13.96 2.86 7.63
CA VAL A 42 -12.57 2.47 7.34
C VAL A 42 -12.18 2.97 5.95
N HIS A 43 -11.20 3.84 5.86
CA HIS A 43 -10.55 4.15 4.60
C HIS A 43 -9.22 3.39 4.51
N ALA A 44 -9.02 2.62 3.47
CA ALA A 44 -7.88 1.74 3.34
C ALA A 44 -7.23 1.80 1.96
N ALA A 45 -5.91 1.81 1.94
CA ALA A 45 -5.13 1.48 0.75
C ALA A 45 -4.64 0.02 0.88
N THR A 46 -5.62 -0.87 0.98
CA THR A 46 -5.46 -2.32 1.12
C THR A 46 -6.69 -2.97 0.53
N ASP A 47 -6.48 -3.85 -0.44
CA ASP A 47 -7.58 -4.49 -1.16
C ASP A 47 -8.61 -5.12 -0.23
N LEU A 48 -9.87 -4.87 -0.50
CA LEU A 48 -10.98 -5.41 0.26
C LEU A 48 -10.94 -6.93 0.37
N ALA A 49 -10.50 -7.63 -0.69
CA ALA A 49 -10.38 -9.08 -0.66
C ALA A 49 -9.44 -9.58 0.46
N ALA A 50 -8.38 -8.85 0.76
CA ALA A 50 -7.45 -9.15 1.85
C ALA A 50 -8.03 -8.76 3.23
N MET A 51 -8.81 -7.69 3.30
CA MET A 51 -9.39 -7.20 4.56
C MET A 51 -10.69 -7.90 4.96
N ARG A 52 -11.44 -8.47 4.00
CA ARG A 52 -12.74 -9.12 4.25
C ARG A 52 -12.70 -10.17 5.38
N PRO A 53 -11.73 -11.11 5.44
CA PRO A 53 -11.68 -12.08 6.54
C PRO A 53 -11.50 -11.44 7.92
N LEU A 54 -10.77 -10.30 7.99
CA LEU A 54 -10.58 -9.55 9.23
C LEU A 54 -11.86 -8.80 9.62
N ILE A 55 -12.56 -8.22 8.66
CA ILE A 55 -13.85 -7.56 8.86
C ILE A 55 -14.89 -8.57 9.35
N ASP A 56 -14.99 -9.72 8.69
CA ASP A 56 -15.94 -10.78 9.05
C ASP A 56 -15.69 -11.32 10.46
N ASP A 57 -14.41 -11.53 10.83
CA ASP A 57 -14.02 -12.01 12.15
C ASP A 57 -14.22 -10.93 13.24
N PHE A 58 -13.93 -9.67 12.93
CA PHE A 58 -14.23 -8.55 13.82
C PHE A 58 -15.73 -8.48 14.14
N GLN A 59 -16.60 -8.60 13.13
CA GLN A 59 -18.05 -8.62 13.34
C GLN A 59 -18.57 -9.88 14.06
N ASN A 60 -17.79 -10.96 14.13
CA ASN A 60 -18.13 -12.11 14.98
C ASN A 60 -17.89 -11.81 16.47
N ILE A 61 -16.98 -10.87 16.79
CA ILE A 61 -16.73 -10.40 18.16
C ILE A 61 -17.65 -9.22 18.52
N TYR A 62 -17.86 -8.34 17.55
CA TYR A 62 -18.64 -7.11 17.69
C TYR A 62 -19.83 -7.10 16.71
N PRO A 63 -20.82 -7.99 16.91
CA PRO A 63 -21.90 -8.20 15.93
C PRO A 63 -22.82 -6.97 15.72
N ASN A 64 -22.78 -6.02 16.64
CA ASN A 64 -23.61 -4.82 16.61
C ASN A 64 -22.95 -3.63 15.88
N ILE A 65 -21.75 -3.83 15.29
CA ILE A 65 -21.03 -2.78 14.57
C ILE A 65 -21.17 -3.03 13.07
N ALA A 66 -21.81 -2.10 12.37
CA ALA A 66 -21.75 -2.02 10.91
C ALA A 66 -20.42 -1.44 10.49
N ILE A 67 -19.88 -1.88 9.34
CA ILE A 67 -18.60 -1.41 8.81
C ILE A 67 -18.80 -0.88 7.40
N GLU A 68 -18.33 0.34 7.18
CA GLU A 68 -18.16 0.90 5.85
C GLU A 68 -16.68 0.87 5.49
N PHE A 69 -16.33 0.15 4.46
CA PHE A 69 -14.96 0.02 3.98
C PHE A 69 -14.84 0.69 2.61
N THR A 70 -13.87 1.59 2.46
CA THR A 70 -13.53 2.21 1.18
C THR A 70 -12.11 1.84 0.80
N ASP A 71 -11.97 1.09 -0.31
CA ASP A 71 -10.68 0.71 -0.90
C ASP A 71 -10.18 1.84 -1.81
N MET A 72 -8.99 2.36 -1.54
CA MET A 72 -8.44 3.55 -2.19
C MET A 72 -6.99 3.31 -2.61
N VAL A 73 -6.54 3.99 -3.65
CA VAL A 73 -5.10 4.07 -3.94
C VAL A 73 -4.40 4.91 -2.86
N THR A 74 -3.17 4.55 -2.50
CA THR A 74 -2.42 5.21 -1.40
C THR A 74 -2.38 6.73 -1.48
N ASN A 75 -2.14 7.27 -2.69
CA ASN A 75 -2.08 8.73 -2.90
C ASN A 75 -3.45 9.39 -2.72
N ASP A 76 -4.55 8.70 -3.05
CA ASP A 76 -5.92 9.21 -2.91
C ASP A 76 -6.34 9.21 -1.44
N LEU A 77 -6.01 8.13 -0.73
CA LEU A 77 -6.18 8.07 0.73
C LEU A 77 -5.49 9.25 1.43
N PHE A 78 -4.23 9.51 1.08
CA PHE A 78 -3.45 10.60 1.66
C PHE A 78 -4.07 11.98 1.35
N ARG A 79 -4.48 12.22 0.09
CA ARG A 79 -5.15 13.47 -0.30
C ARG A 79 -6.47 13.68 0.45
N GLN A 80 -7.27 12.61 0.57
CA GLN A 80 -8.53 12.66 1.31
C GLN A 80 -8.28 12.95 2.79
N ALA A 81 -7.36 12.21 3.42
CA ALA A 81 -7.01 12.40 4.83
C ALA A 81 -6.49 13.81 5.13
N THR A 82 -5.72 14.41 4.20
CA THR A 82 -5.26 15.80 4.33
C THR A 82 -6.41 16.79 4.31
N LYS A 83 -7.40 16.61 3.42
CA LYS A 83 -8.63 17.45 3.39
C LYS A 83 -9.46 17.30 4.66
N VAL A 84 -9.60 16.07 5.17
CA VAL A 84 -10.28 15.81 6.44
C VAL A 84 -9.59 16.53 7.58
N CYS A 85 -8.26 16.46 7.65
CA CYS A 85 -7.47 17.14 8.67
C CYS A 85 -7.67 18.66 8.63
N ALA A 86 -7.75 19.26 7.43
CA ALA A 86 -8.05 20.67 7.24
C ALA A 86 -9.53 21.04 7.56
N GLY A 87 -10.41 20.07 7.74
CA GLY A 87 -11.85 20.29 7.96
C GLY A 87 -12.64 20.54 6.68
N GLU A 88 -12.11 20.15 5.54
CA GLU A 88 -12.68 20.37 4.21
C GLU A 88 -13.50 19.17 3.70
N ALA A 89 -13.46 18.04 4.42
CA ALA A 89 -14.16 16.82 4.05
C ALA A 89 -14.54 15.99 5.28
N GLU A 90 -15.50 15.08 5.10
CA GLU A 90 -15.80 14.04 6.07
C GLU A 90 -14.73 12.95 6.03
N GLY A 91 -14.47 12.34 7.19
CA GLY A 91 -13.38 11.40 7.40
C GLY A 91 -13.83 10.02 7.83
N ALA A 92 -12.84 9.15 7.95
CA ALA A 92 -12.95 7.81 8.50
C ALA A 92 -12.61 7.79 9.99
N ASP A 93 -12.99 6.69 10.66
CA ASP A 93 -12.63 6.42 12.05
C ASP A 93 -11.22 5.84 12.16
N ILE A 94 -10.75 5.19 11.09
CA ILE A 94 -9.39 4.63 10.98
C ILE A 94 -8.91 4.67 9.53
N LEU A 95 -7.63 4.95 9.35
CA LEU A 95 -6.90 4.86 8.07
C LEU A 95 -5.95 3.67 8.10
N LEU A 96 -5.95 2.89 7.01
CA LEU A 96 -5.01 1.78 6.81
C LEU A 96 -4.24 2.00 5.51
N SER A 97 -2.89 1.98 5.55
CA SER A 97 -2.08 2.24 4.36
C SER A 97 -0.77 1.49 4.35
N SER A 98 -0.36 1.02 3.17
CA SER A 98 1.00 0.54 2.92
C SER A 98 2.01 1.69 2.72
N SER A 99 1.56 2.90 2.41
CA SER A 99 2.40 4.10 2.30
C SER A 99 2.57 4.74 3.69
N VAL A 100 3.36 4.07 4.55
CA VAL A 100 3.51 4.49 5.96
C VAL A 100 4.23 5.84 6.12
N ASP A 101 5.00 6.27 5.14
CA ASP A 101 5.58 7.61 5.06
C ASP A 101 4.50 8.70 5.00
N GLN A 102 3.42 8.46 4.26
CA GLN A 102 2.26 9.35 4.20
C GLN A 102 1.51 9.40 5.54
N LEU A 103 1.36 8.26 6.23
CA LEU A 103 0.77 8.25 7.58
C LEU A 103 1.65 8.97 8.60
N VAL A 104 2.97 8.79 8.52
CA VAL A 104 3.93 9.54 9.35
C VAL A 104 3.82 11.05 9.07
N ARG A 105 3.65 11.45 7.82
CA ARG A 105 3.43 12.85 7.47
C ARG A 105 2.13 13.39 8.08
N LEU A 106 1.02 12.67 7.96
CA LEU A 106 -0.25 13.06 8.59
C LEU A 106 -0.11 13.20 10.11
N ALA A 107 0.54 12.25 10.79
CA ALA A 107 0.77 12.33 12.23
C ALA A 107 1.67 13.53 12.60
N ASN A 108 2.74 13.80 11.81
CA ASN A 108 3.60 14.96 12.01
C ASN A 108 2.84 16.28 11.88
N ASP A 109 1.88 16.35 10.98
CA ASP A 109 1.07 17.54 10.74
C ASP A 109 -0.11 17.69 11.73
N GLY A 110 -0.19 16.82 12.78
CA GLY A 110 -1.22 16.85 13.82
C GLY A 110 -2.57 16.27 13.37
N CYS A 111 -2.57 15.47 12.31
CA CYS A 111 -3.77 14.86 11.75
C CYS A 111 -4.13 13.51 12.37
N ALA A 112 -3.38 13.06 13.37
CA ALA A 112 -3.61 11.82 14.11
C ALA A 112 -3.92 12.09 15.58
N GLN A 113 -4.57 11.14 16.24
CA GLN A 113 -4.69 11.12 17.69
C GLN A 113 -3.96 9.90 18.27
N PRO A 114 -3.29 10.04 19.42
CA PRO A 114 -2.58 8.94 20.04
C PRO A 114 -3.56 7.91 20.63
N HIS A 115 -3.14 6.65 20.64
CA HIS A 115 -3.87 5.58 21.31
C HIS A 115 -2.92 4.64 22.06
N SER A 116 -3.19 4.40 23.33
CA SER A 116 -2.43 3.46 24.15
C SER A 116 -3.34 2.39 24.74
N SER A 117 -2.99 1.13 24.51
CA SER A 117 -3.69 -0.06 25.01
C SER A 117 -2.69 -1.19 25.29
N SER A 118 -3.18 -2.34 25.79
CA SER A 118 -2.36 -3.56 25.89
C SER A 118 -1.82 -3.99 24.52
N GLU A 119 -2.66 -3.88 23.48
CA GLU A 119 -2.32 -4.32 22.13
C GLU A 119 -1.29 -3.40 21.46
N THR A 120 -1.45 -2.07 21.60
CA THR A 120 -0.49 -1.13 21.02
C THR A 120 0.88 -1.19 21.67
N LYS A 121 0.96 -1.53 22.96
CA LYS A 121 2.25 -1.75 23.66
C LYS A 121 3.01 -2.98 23.15
N GLY A 122 2.33 -3.93 22.52
CA GLY A 122 2.92 -5.10 21.88
C GLY A 122 3.51 -4.82 20.49
N VAL A 123 3.30 -3.64 19.92
CA VAL A 123 3.84 -3.29 18.61
C VAL A 123 5.35 -3.03 18.73
N PRO A 124 6.20 -3.66 17.88
CA PRO A 124 7.65 -3.42 17.91
C PRO A 124 8.00 -1.95 17.72
N ALA A 125 9.04 -1.49 18.38
CA ALA A 125 9.46 -0.08 18.35
C ALA A 125 9.80 0.45 16.94
N TRP A 126 10.14 -0.41 15.99
CA TRP A 126 10.36 -0.02 14.59
C TRP A 126 9.05 0.21 13.84
N ALA A 127 7.93 -0.33 14.33
CA ALA A 127 6.61 -0.28 13.73
C ALA A 127 5.61 0.60 14.52
N ASN A 128 6.07 1.38 15.48
CA ASN A 128 5.26 2.34 16.25
C ASN A 128 5.94 3.72 16.25
N TRP A 129 5.19 4.76 15.97
CA TRP A 129 5.66 6.13 16.09
C TRP A 129 4.65 7.00 16.83
N ARG A 130 5.08 7.51 18.00
CA ARG A 130 4.36 8.46 18.88
C ARG A 130 3.02 7.93 19.41
N ASP A 131 2.77 6.63 19.35
CA ASP A 131 1.47 6.03 19.61
C ASP A 131 0.34 6.63 18.73
N GLU A 132 0.69 7.09 17.53
CA GLU A 132 -0.20 7.67 16.53
C GLU A 132 -0.21 6.86 15.22
N VAL A 133 0.92 6.23 14.87
CA VAL A 133 1.03 5.35 13.70
C VAL A 133 1.51 3.99 14.13
N PHE A 134 0.75 2.95 13.82
CA PHE A 134 1.00 1.57 14.24
C PHE A 134 1.11 0.66 13.04
N GLY A 135 2.25 -0.05 12.92
CA GLY A 135 2.38 -1.14 11.96
C GLY A 135 1.64 -2.38 12.47
N PHE A 136 0.88 -3.02 11.60
CA PHE A 136 0.10 -4.21 11.94
C PHE A 136 0.40 -5.45 11.08
N THR A 137 1.32 -5.33 10.10
CA THR A 137 1.78 -6.43 9.26
C THR A 137 3.30 -6.51 9.22
N PHE A 138 3.81 -7.64 8.72
CA PHE A 138 5.21 -7.84 8.40
C PHE A 138 5.28 -8.36 6.95
N GLU A 139 5.70 -7.51 6.00
CA GLU A 139 5.63 -7.83 4.58
C GLU A 139 7.01 -7.68 3.93
N PRO A 140 7.70 -8.79 3.61
CA PRO A 140 8.91 -8.74 2.81
C PRO A 140 8.59 -8.26 1.39
N VAL A 141 9.46 -7.45 0.83
CA VAL A 141 9.41 -7.02 -0.56
C VAL A 141 10.18 -8.02 -1.41
N VAL A 142 9.52 -8.60 -2.41
CA VAL A 142 10.00 -9.78 -3.12
C VAL A 142 10.08 -9.56 -4.63
N PHE A 143 10.83 -10.44 -5.32
CA PHE A 143 10.68 -10.65 -6.76
C PHE A 143 9.70 -11.79 -7.00
N VAL A 144 8.91 -11.69 -8.07
CA VAL A 144 8.02 -12.77 -8.52
C VAL A 144 8.34 -13.07 -9.96
N TYR A 145 8.35 -14.35 -10.32
CA TYR A 145 8.67 -14.77 -11.68
C TYR A 145 7.73 -15.88 -12.18
N ASP A 146 7.60 -15.94 -13.50
CA ASP A 146 6.85 -16.99 -14.17
C ASP A 146 7.78 -18.15 -14.53
N ARG A 147 7.62 -19.29 -13.84
CA ARG A 147 8.40 -20.53 -14.05
C ARG A 147 8.34 -21.07 -15.49
N ARG A 148 7.31 -20.68 -16.26
CA ARG A 148 7.14 -21.11 -17.66
C ARG A 148 8.09 -20.38 -18.60
N THR A 149 8.57 -19.18 -18.21
CA THR A 149 9.35 -18.29 -19.06
C THR A 149 10.73 -17.95 -18.48
N VAL A 150 10.92 -18.10 -17.18
CA VAL A 150 12.21 -17.91 -16.49
C VAL A 150 12.71 -19.27 -16.04
N PRO A 151 13.73 -19.84 -16.71
CA PRO A 151 14.32 -21.11 -16.31
C PRO A 151 15.09 -20.98 -14.98
N PRO A 152 15.32 -22.07 -14.25
CA PRO A 152 15.93 -22.05 -12.92
C PRO A 152 17.28 -21.31 -12.85
N GLU A 153 18.11 -21.40 -13.88
CA GLU A 153 19.42 -20.73 -13.99
C GLU A 153 19.32 -19.21 -14.15
N ASP A 154 18.17 -18.70 -14.60
CA ASP A 154 17.89 -17.28 -14.78
C ASP A 154 17.15 -16.66 -13.59
N VAL A 155 16.78 -17.43 -12.57
CA VAL A 155 16.08 -16.91 -11.40
C VAL A 155 17.00 -15.96 -10.60
N PRO A 156 16.70 -14.64 -10.55
CA PRO A 156 17.57 -13.69 -9.87
C PRO A 156 17.40 -13.80 -8.35
N VAL A 157 18.49 -14.04 -7.61
CA VAL A 157 18.47 -14.20 -6.16
C VAL A 157 18.86 -12.92 -5.39
N SER A 158 19.17 -11.82 -6.10
CA SER A 158 19.56 -10.52 -5.52
C SER A 158 19.29 -9.40 -6.53
N HIS A 159 19.33 -8.14 -6.08
CA HIS A 159 19.21 -6.97 -6.97
C HIS A 159 20.33 -6.91 -8.02
N ASP A 160 21.57 -7.22 -7.61
CA ASP A 160 22.69 -7.32 -8.56
C ASP A 160 22.48 -8.46 -9.56
N ALA A 161 22.00 -9.65 -9.11
CA ALA A 161 21.70 -10.76 -10.01
C ALA A 161 20.59 -10.42 -11.01
N LEU A 162 19.54 -9.67 -10.57
CA LEU A 162 18.49 -9.18 -11.46
C LEU A 162 19.05 -8.22 -12.51
N SER A 163 19.86 -7.24 -12.09
CA SER A 163 20.53 -6.30 -13.00
C SER A 163 21.41 -7.02 -14.02
N ASP A 164 22.21 -8.01 -13.59
CA ASP A 164 23.09 -8.80 -14.46
C ASP A 164 22.31 -9.67 -15.44
N LEU A 165 21.20 -10.29 -15.01
CA LEU A 165 20.30 -11.06 -15.86
C LEU A 165 19.76 -10.20 -17.01
N LEU A 166 19.21 -9.04 -16.67
CA LEU A 166 18.61 -8.13 -17.64
C LEU A 166 19.65 -7.56 -18.62
N ARG A 167 20.84 -7.25 -18.10
CA ARG A 167 21.96 -6.74 -18.92
C ARG A 167 22.49 -7.77 -19.92
N ARG A 168 22.53 -9.05 -19.53
CA ARG A 168 22.99 -10.14 -20.41
C ARG A 168 21.95 -10.55 -21.44
N ASN A 169 20.67 -10.36 -21.15
CA ASN A 169 19.56 -10.84 -21.99
C ASN A 169 18.52 -9.72 -22.26
N PRO A 170 18.92 -8.54 -22.74
CA PRO A 170 18.01 -7.39 -22.85
C PRO A 170 16.83 -7.68 -23.79
N GLU A 171 17.04 -8.36 -24.91
CA GLU A 171 15.97 -8.68 -25.86
C GLU A 171 15.00 -9.73 -25.32
N LYS A 172 15.46 -10.71 -24.54
CA LYS A 172 14.61 -11.73 -23.91
C LYS A 172 13.64 -11.10 -22.92
N TYR A 173 14.09 -10.08 -22.18
CA TYR A 173 13.32 -9.44 -21.12
C TYR A 173 12.73 -8.07 -21.52
N ARG A 174 12.83 -7.67 -22.79
CA ARG A 174 12.22 -6.43 -23.30
C ARG A 174 10.71 -6.47 -23.12
N GLY A 175 10.15 -5.49 -22.37
CA GLY A 175 8.72 -5.44 -22.01
C GLY A 175 8.25 -6.62 -21.14
N ARG A 176 9.17 -7.36 -20.51
CA ARG A 176 8.87 -8.57 -19.74
C ARG A 176 9.16 -8.45 -18.24
N VAL A 177 9.54 -7.28 -17.77
CA VAL A 177 9.72 -6.96 -16.36
C VAL A 177 8.67 -5.95 -15.93
N GLY A 178 8.03 -6.16 -14.80
CA GLY A 178 7.02 -5.26 -14.25
C GLY A 178 7.43 -4.68 -12.89
N THR A 179 7.05 -3.44 -12.64
CA THR A 179 7.18 -2.78 -11.33
C THR A 179 6.14 -1.68 -11.17
N TYR A 180 6.21 -0.92 -10.08
CA TYR A 180 5.30 0.19 -9.83
C TYR A 180 5.57 1.42 -10.68
N ASP A 181 4.49 2.12 -11.03
CA ASP A 181 4.52 3.54 -11.37
C ASP A 181 4.63 4.33 -10.06
N ILE A 182 5.81 4.83 -9.75
CA ILE A 182 6.06 5.54 -8.49
C ILE A 182 5.39 6.91 -8.40
N ALA A 183 4.92 7.46 -9.50
CA ALA A 183 4.14 8.69 -9.49
C ALA A 183 2.69 8.42 -9.07
N ALA A 184 2.11 7.31 -9.52
CA ALA A 184 0.75 6.90 -9.20
C ALA A 184 0.66 6.18 -7.84
N SER A 185 1.69 5.41 -7.48
CA SER A 185 1.71 4.55 -6.29
C SER A 185 2.55 5.14 -5.16
N GLY A 186 1.93 5.48 -4.03
CA GLY A 186 2.67 5.93 -2.84
C GLY A 186 3.55 4.82 -2.26
N VAL A 187 3.07 3.57 -2.21
CA VAL A 187 3.90 2.45 -1.76
C VAL A 187 5.03 2.16 -2.75
N GLY A 188 4.77 2.23 -4.05
CA GLY A 188 5.83 2.08 -5.06
C GLY A 188 6.92 3.15 -4.91
N TYR A 189 6.53 4.41 -4.66
CA TYR A 189 7.46 5.48 -4.33
C TYR A 189 8.26 5.18 -3.05
N LEU A 190 7.59 4.77 -1.97
CA LEU A 190 8.24 4.45 -0.69
C LEU A 190 9.30 3.36 -0.84
N LEU A 191 9.00 2.30 -1.59
CA LEU A 191 9.93 1.20 -1.84
C LEU A 191 11.12 1.67 -2.69
N ALA A 192 10.88 2.35 -3.81
CA ALA A 192 11.95 2.88 -4.66
C ALA A 192 12.87 3.88 -3.91
N PHE A 193 12.29 4.73 -3.07
CA PHE A 193 13.05 5.66 -2.22
C PHE A 193 13.93 4.91 -1.21
N ASN A 194 13.42 3.85 -0.57
CA ASN A 194 14.21 3.05 0.36
C ASN A 194 15.30 2.24 -0.33
N ASP A 195 15.04 1.65 -1.50
CA ASP A 195 16.06 0.97 -2.32
C ASP A 195 17.22 1.91 -2.68
N SER A 196 16.90 3.13 -3.11
CA SER A 196 17.90 4.13 -3.47
C SER A 196 18.80 4.52 -2.29
N ARG A 197 18.28 4.46 -1.06
CA ARG A 197 19.05 4.76 0.17
C ARG A 197 19.78 3.54 0.71
N GLN A 198 19.19 2.35 0.56
CA GLN A 198 19.78 1.10 1.05
C GLN A 198 21.01 0.69 0.24
N ALA A 199 20.97 0.81 -1.07
CA ALA A 199 22.02 0.39 -1.98
C ALA A 199 22.13 1.32 -3.21
N PRO A 200 22.61 2.58 -3.07
CA PRO A 200 22.54 3.60 -4.13
C PRO A 200 23.16 3.14 -5.46
N THR A 201 24.33 2.52 -5.40
CA THR A 201 25.05 2.06 -6.61
C THR A 201 24.34 0.88 -7.29
N ALA A 202 23.92 -0.13 -6.53
CA ALA A 202 23.19 -1.29 -7.06
C ALA A 202 21.83 -0.86 -7.63
N ASN A 203 21.10 0.00 -6.92
CA ASN A 203 19.84 0.56 -7.38
C ASN A 203 20.00 1.37 -8.68
N GLY A 204 21.02 2.23 -8.80
CA GLY A 204 21.29 2.99 -10.03
C GLY A 204 21.54 2.07 -11.24
N ARG A 205 22.36 1.00 -11.06
CA ARG A 205 22.58 -0.02 -12.12
C ARG A 205 21.30 -0.76 -12.46
N LEU A 206 20.49 -1.13 -11.47
CA LEU A 206 19.23 -1.82 -11.71
C LEU A 206 18.26 -0.93 -12.49
N LEU A 207 18.09 0.34 -12.11
CA LEU A 207 17.23 1.29 -12.84
C LEU A 207 17.68 1.46 -14.30
N GLU A 208 18.99 1.53 -14.57
CA GLU A 208 19.50 1.57 -15.95
C GLU A 208 19.12 0.32 -16.74
N THR A 209 19.22 -0.87 -16.15
CA THR A 209 18.85 -2.12 -16.85
C THR A 209 17.34 -2.25 -17.03
N LEU A 210 16.54 -1.83 -16.04
CA LEU A 210 15.09 -1.76 -16.14
C LEU A 210 14.64 -0.82 -17.26
N SER A 211 15.30 0.34 -17.39
CA SER A 211 15.06 1.27 -18.50
C SER A 211 15.33 0.62 -19.85
N ARG A 212 16.49 -0.01 -20.03
CA ARG A 212 16.89 -0.65 -21.30
C ARG A 212 15.96 -1.81 -21.71
N THR A 213 15.35 -2.48 -20.74
CA THR A 213 14.41 -3.58 -20.99
C THR A 213 12.96 -3.14 -21.14
N GLU A 214 12.69 -1.83 -21.26
CA GLU A 214 11.35 -1.28 -21.44
C GLU A 214 10.37 -1.79 -20.37
N THR A 215 10.74 -1.60 -19.11
CA THR A 215 9.97 -2.09 -17.96
C THR A 215 8.52 -1.64 -17.99
N VAL A 216 7.61 -2.57 -17.75
CA VAL A 216 6.17 -2.32 -17.64
C VAL A 216 5.88 -1.74 -16.26
N ILE A 217 5.33 -0.54 -16.22
CA ILE A 217 4.92 0.10 -14.95
C ILE A 217 3.41 0.01 -14.77
N ARG A 218 2.98 -0.27 -13.53
CA ARG A 218 1.57 -0.34 -13.12
C ARG A 218 1.39 0.33 -11.76
N CYS A 219 0.18 0.81 -11.49
CA CYS A 219 -0.16 1.46 -10.22
C CYS A 219 0.09 0.54 -9.01
N CYS A 220 -0.35 -0.69 -9.09
CA CYS A 220 -0.66 -1.45 -7.90
C CYS A 220 -0.16 -2.91 -7.99
N ASN A 221 0.02 -3.58 -6.82
CA ASN A 221 0.46 -4.99 -6.76
C ASN A 221 -0.38 -5.90 -7.64
N ASN A 222 -1.71 -5.77 -7.55
CA ASN A 222 -2.65 -6.61 -8.32
C ASN A 222 -2.49 -6.45 -9.81
N GLU A 223 -2.20 -5.22 -10.29
CA GLU A 223 -1.98 -4.97 -11.71
C GLU A 223 -0.66 -5.59 -12.19
N VAL A 224 0.44 -5.40 -11.43
CA VAL A 224 1.74 -6.00 -11.75
C VAL A 224 1.63 -7.53 -11.77
N LEU A 225 1.01 -8.11 -10.74
CA LEU A 225 0.81 -9.56 -10.67
C LEU A 225 -0.17 -10.07 -11.73
N GLY A 226 -1.18 -9.29 -12.10
CA GLY A 226 -2.09 -9.57 -13.20
C GLY A 226 -1.38 -9.69 -14.55
N GLU A 227 -0.39 -8.79 -14.81
CA GLU A 227 0.49 -8.90 -15.99
C GLU A 227 1.28 -10.21 -16.00
N LEU A 228 1.80 -10.62 -14.83
CA LEU A 228 2.58 -11.84 -14.66
C LEU A 228 1.71 -13.09 -14.83
N VAL A 229 0.54 -13.16 -14.19
CA VAL A 229 -0.42 -14.26 -14.31
C VAL A 229 -0.87 -14.46 -15.77
N ALA A 230 -1.12 -13.34 -16.46
CA ALA A 230 -1.48 -13.33 -17.87
C ALA A 230 -0.32 -13.67 -18.83
N GLY A 231 0.91 -13.85 -18.30
CA GLY A 231 2.10 -14.16 -19.10
C GLY A 231 2.58 -12.99 -19.96
N ARG A 232 2.10 -11.77 -19.72
CA ARG A 232 2.56 -10.55 -20.44
C ARG A 232 3.93 -10.09 -19.97
N ILE A 233 4.26 -10.31 -18.69
CA ILE A 233 5.62 -10.16 -18.15
C ILE A 233 6.15 -11.48 -17.62
N SER A 234 7.45 -11.59 -17.41
CA SER A 234 8.15 -12.77 -16.89
C SER A 234 8.67 -12.60 -15.48
N LEU A 235 8.94 -11.35 -15.09
CA LEU A 235 9.49 -10.97 -13.80
C LEU A 235 8.73 -9.76 -13.26
N ALA A 236 8.49 -9.73 -11.94
CA ALA A 236 7.99 -8.58 -11.22
C ALA A 236 8.97 -8.20 -10.11
N TYR A 237 9.29 -6.91 -10.01
CA TYR A 237 10.22 -6.33 -9.05
C TYR A 237 9.47 -5.48 -8.02
N ASN A 238 9.90 -5.54 -6.76
CA ASN A 238 9.34 -4.78 -5.63
C ASN A 238 7.88 -5.10 -5.29
N VAL A 239 7.45 -6.35 -5.43
CA VAL A 239 6.09 -6.77 -5.06
C VAL A 239 6.01 -7.04 -3.55
N LEU A 240 4.92 -6.65 -2.90
CA LEU A 240 4.69 -7.01 -1.50
C LEU A 240 4.42 -8.50 -1.36
N GLY A 241 5.09 -9.14 -0.40
CA GLY A 241 5.07 -10.59 -0.19
C GLY A 241 3.67 -11.15 0.00
N SER A 242 2.79 -10.47 0.75
CA SER A 242 1.40 -10.90 0.96
C SER A 242 0.65 -11.14 -0.36
N TYR A 243 0.76 -10.21 -1.31
CA TYR A 243 0.16 -10.34 -2.65
C TYR A 243 0.83 -11.41 -3.49
N ALA A 244 2.18 -11.48 -3.44
CA ALA A 244 2.94 -12.50 -4.15
C ALA A 244 2.53 -13.91 -3.72
N TYR A 245 2.38 -14.15 -2.41
CA TYR A 245 1.95 -15.44 -1.87
C TYR A 245 0.53 -15.78 -2.23
N ALA A 246 -0.40 -14.83 -2.14
CA ALA A 246 -1.78 -15.03 -2.56
C ALA A 246 -1.84 -15.43 -4.05
N ALA A 247 -1.11 -14.73 -4.91
CA ALA A 247 -1.05 -15.04 -6.34
C ALA A 247 -0.40 -16.41 -6.62
N ALA A 248 0.70 -16.76 -5.93
CA ALA A 248 1.39 -18.04 -6.13
C ALA A 248 0.57 -19.24 -5.63
N ARG A 249 -0.24 -19.07 -4.59
CA ARG A 249 -1.20 -20.11 -4.17
C ARG A 249 -2.29 -20.37 -5.19
N ALA A 250 -2.76 -19.31 -5.85
CA ALA A 250 -3.75 -19.42 -6.91
C ALA A 250 -3.15 -19.90 -8.24
N ASN A 251 -1.85 -19.68 -8.47
CA ASN A 251 -1.15 -20.02 -9.70
C ASN A 251 0.25 -20.58 -9.41
N THR A 252 0.38 -21.91 -9.45
CA THR A 252 1.63 -22.64 -9.17
C THR A 252 2.76 -22.37 -10.16
N ALA A 253 2.46 -21.75 -11.32
CA ALA A 253 3.49 -21.30 -12.25
C ALA A 253 4.30 -20.11 -11.72
N LEU A 254 3.83 -19.42 -10.68
CA LEU A 254 4.58 -18.32 -10.09
C LEU A 254 5.61 -18.81 -9.08
N GLY A 255 6.81 -18.24 -9.14
CA GLY A 255 7.86 -18.41 -8.16
C GLY A 255 8.13 -17.09 -7.43
N ILE A 256 8.51 -17.18 -6.16
CA ILE A 256 8.82 -16.04 -5.31
C ILE A 256 10.28 -16.11 -4.89
N VAL A 257 10.95 -14.98 -4.90
CA VAL A 257 12.36 -14.85 -4.44
C VAL A 257 12.41 -13.72 -3.40
N LEU A 258 12.97 -14.04 -2.25
CA LEU A 258 13.43 -13.04 -1.29
C LEU A 258 14.86 -12.66 -1.67
N PRO A 259 15.14 -11.39 -2.03
CA PRO A 259 16.49 -10.97 -2.40
C PRO A 259 17.48 -11.20 -1.26
N ARG A 260 18.61 -11.85 -1.55
CA ARG A 260 19.59 -12.27 -0.53
C ARG A 260 20.62 -11.20 -0.16
N ASP A 261 20.77 -10.16 -0.97
CA ASP A 261 21.63 -9.02 -0.68
C ASP A 261 20.96 -8.08 0.38
N TYR A 262 19.71 -7.79 0.23
CA TYR A 262 18.81 -7.22 1.26
C TYR A 262 17.35 -7.45 0.85
N THR A 263 16.47 -7.56 1.83
CA THR A 263 15.02 -7.58 1.63
C THR A 263 14.40 -6.46 2.45
N LEU A 264 13.79 -5.48 1.79
CA LEU A 264 12.99 -4.47 2.49
C LEU A 264 11.81 -5.16 3.18
N ILE A 265 11.50 -4.71 4.38
CA ILE A 265 10.36 -5.21 5.15
C ILE A 265 9.44 -4.02 5.42
N LEU A 266 8.24 -4.09 4.87
CA LEU A 266 7.18 -3.13 5.09
C LEU A 266 6.26 -3.61 6.21
N SER A 267 5.80 -2.71 7.06
CA SER A 267 4.60 -2.91 7.87
C SER A 267 3.53 -1.94 7.40
N ARG A 268 2.34 -2.45 7.07
CA ARG A 268 1.20 -1.55 6.80
C ARG A 268 0.88 -0.80 8.06
N GLY A 269 0.62 0.48 7.92
CA GLY A 269 0.29 1.36 9.02
C GLY A 269 -1.21 1.52 9.22
N ALA A 270 -1.58 1.69 10.48
CA ALA A 270 -2.89 2.13 10.91
C ALA A 270 -2.77 3.46 11.67
N LEU A 271 -3.74 4.35 11.50
CA LEU A 271 -3.79 5.68 12.12
C LEU A 271 -5.23 6.04 12.45
N ILE A 272 -5.47 6.56 13.65
CA ILE A 272 -6.76 7.14 14.04
C ILE A 272 -6.74 8.64 13.72
N PRO A 273 -7.56 9.13 12.78
CA PRO A 273 -7.55 10.56 12.43
C PRO A 273 -7.94 11.45 13.62
N SER A 274 -7.33 12.64 13.70
CA SER A 274 -7.66 13.63 14.74
C SER A 274 -9.14 14.09 14.67
N ARG A 275 -9.75 13.99 13.49
CA ARG A 275 -11.17 14.31 13.23
C ARG A 275 -12.01 13.06 12.92
N ALA A 276 -11.67 11.92 13.48
CA ALA A 276 -12.46 10.70 13.34
C ALA A 276 -13.88 10.94 13.91
N PRO A 277 -14.96 10.61 13.17
CA PRO A 277 -16.34 10.75 13.68
C PRO A 277 -16.61 9.89 14.91
N HIS A 278 -16.12 8.64 14.91
CA HIS A 278 -16.31 7.67 15.99
C HIS A 278 -14.94 7.07 16.41
N PRO A 279 -14.06 7.87 17.05
CA PRO A 279 -12.68 7.46 17.32
C PRO A 279 -12.58 6.19 18.17
N ASP A 280 -13.54 5.92 19.04
CA ASP A 280 -13.54 4.72 19.89
C ASP A 280 -13.82 3.45 19.08
N LEU A 281 -14.60 3.51 18.01
CA LEU A 281 -14.76 2.40 17.09
C LEU A 281 -13.46 2.15 16.30
N GLY A 282 -12.80 3.21 15.83
CA GLY A 282 -11.49 3.11 15.20
C GLY A 282 -10.44 2.47 16.11
N LYS A 283 -10.37 2.90 17.39
CA LYS A 283 -9.48 2.31 18.41
C LYS A 283 -9.81 0.85 18.69
N THR A 284 -11.09 0.49 18.74
CA THR A 284 -11.55 -0.89 18.93
C THR A 284 -11.08 -1.78 17.76
N PHE A 285 -11.23 -1.29 16.53
CA PHE A 285 -10.78 -2.02 15.34
C PHE A 285 -9.25 -2.11 15.28
N LEU A 286 -8.53 -1.04 15.63
CA LEU A 286 -7.06 -1.06 15.76
C LEU A 286 -6.59 -2.11 16.77
N ASN A 287 -7.19 -2.13 17.97
CA ASN A 287 -6.87 -3.14 18.98
C ASN A 287 -7.14 -4.55 18.48
N TYR A 288 -8.23 -4.77 17.74
CA TYR A 288 -8.49 -6.06 17.11
C TYR A 288 -7.40 -6.45 16.10
N LEU A 289 -7.01 -5.56 15.19
CA LEU A 289 -5.95 -5.83 14.22
C LEU A 289 -4.63 -6.21 14.89
N LEU A 290 -4.28 -5.55 15.99
CA LEU A 290 -3.05 -5.79 16.76
C LEU A 290 -3.14 -6.98 17.73
N SER A 291 -4.34 -7.49 18.02
CA SER A 291 -4.56 -8.60 18.94
C SER A 291 -3.99 -9.91 18.38
N VAL A 292 -3.73 -10.87 19.28
CA VAL A 292 -3.33 -12.25 18.91
C VAL A 292 -4.34 -12.87 17.94
N ARG A 293 -5.65 -12.61 18.14
CA ARG A 293 -6.70 -13.14 17.26
C ARG A 293 -6.65 -12.49 15.88
N GLY A 294 -6.61 -11.17 15.80
CA GLY A 294 -6.55 -10.44 14.51
C GLY A 294 -5.32 -10.82 13.70
N ARG A 295 -4.14 -10.89 14.33
CA ARG A 295 -2.89 -11.33 13.68
C ARG A 295 -2.99 -12.76 13.16
N ARG A 296 -3.61 -13.69 13.91
CA ARG A 296 -3.85 -15.06 13.44
C ARG A 296 -4.77 -15.12 12.24
N VAL A 297 -5.88 -14.38 12.24
CA VAL A 297 -6.80 -14.30 11.09
C VAL A 297 -6.09 -13.70 9.88
N ALA A 298 -5.31 -12.64 10.09
CA ALA A 298 -4.51 -12.02 9.02
C ALA A 298 -3.54 -13.03 8.39
N GLN A 299 -2.82 -13.79 9.20
CA GLN A 299 -1.88 -14.81 8.75
C GLN A 299 -2.59 -15.96 7.99
N GLU A 300 -3.67 -16.50 8.56
CA GLU A 300 -4.35 -17.68 8.00
C GLU A 300 -5.18 -17.38 6.76
N LYS A 301 -5.77 -16.19 6.69
CA LYS A 301 -6.81 -15.86 5.71
C LYS A 301 -6.41 -14.76 4.72
N SER A 302 -5.71 -13.74 5.19
CA SER A 302 -5.40 -12.54 4.39
C SER A 302 -3.95 -12.46 3.94
N PHE A 303 -3.11 -13.44 4.34
CA PHE A 303 -1.68 -13.50 4.00
C PHE A 303 -0.85 -12.30 4.44
N PHE A 304 -1.30 -11.55 5.43
CA PHE A 304 -0.45 -10.60 6.12
C PHE A 304 0.44 -11.37 7.09
N PHE A 305 1.75 -11.22 6.95
CA PHE A 305 2.68 -11.91 7.83
C PHE A 305 2.84 -11.11 9.13
N ALA A 306 2.63 -11.78 10.27
CA ALA A 306 3.09 -11.25 11.54
C ALA A 306 4.58 -11.60 11.74
N GLU A 307 5.29 -10.83 12.57
CA GLU A 307 6.73 -11.00 12.79
C GLU A 307 7.10 -12.40 13.32
N ASP A 308 6.19 -13.02 14.04
CA ASP A 308 6.31 -14.36 14.67
C ASP A 308 5.60 -15.48 13.87
N ALA A 309 5.14 -15.20 12.64
CA ALA A 309 4.35 -16.12 11.85
C ALA A 309 5.18 -17.24 11.21
N ALA A 310 4.67 -18.47 11.27
CA ALA A 310 5.16 -19.55 10.42
C ALA A 310 4.75 -19.30 8.97
N LEU A 311 5.72 -19.30 8.06
CA LEU A 311 5.47 -19.13 6.63
C LEU A 311 5.04 -20.44 5.96
N PRO A 312 4.39 -20.37 4.79
CA PRO A 312 4.17 -21.53 3.95
C PRO A 312 5.48 -22.27 3.63
N ALA A 313 5.41 -23.59 3.45
CA ALA A 313 6.59 -24.40 3.13
C ALA A 313 7.34 -23.87 1.89
N GLY A 314 8.65 -23.74 2.01
CA GLY A 314 9.52 -23.26 0.94
C GLY A 314 9.74 -21.75 0.91
N VAL A 315 9.30 -21.04 1.94
CA VAL A 315 9.49 -19.59 2.11
C VAL A 315 10.22 -19.33 3.42
N ASP A 316 11.33 -18.61 3.36
CA ASP A 316 12.06 -18.18 4.54
C ASP A 316 11.24 -17.15 5.33
N GLY A 317 10.99 -17.42 6.61
CA GLY A 317 10.11 -16.63 7.47
C GLY A 317 10.69 -15.29 7.91
N PRO A 318 9.85 -14.47 8.56
CA PRO A 318 10.29 -13.24 9.21
C PRO A 318 11.48 -13.44 10.13
N ALA A 319 11.46 -14.48 10.95
CA ALA A 319 12.56 -14.82 11.85
C ALA A 319 13.86 -15.08 11.07
N ALA A 320 13.82 -15.90 10.00
CA ALA A 320 14.99 -16.17 9.17
C ALA A 320 15.55 -14.91 8.48
N LEU A 321 14.70 -13.97 8.07
CA LEU A 321 15.12 -12.70 7.50
C LEU A 321 15.81 -11.79 8.53
N VAL A 322 15.32 -11.78 9.76
CA VAL A 322 15.92 -10.99 10.85
C VAL A 322 17.23 -11.64 11.31
N GLU A 323 17.24 -12.96 11.55
CA GLU A 323 18.39 -13.72 12.00
C GLU A 323 19.56 -13.73 10.98
N SER A 324 19.25 -13.81 9.69
CA SER A 324 20.25 -13.74 8.61
C SER A 324 20.84 -12.35 8.42
N GLY A 325 20.24 -11.31 9.04
CA GLY A 325 20.64 -9.93 8.84
C GLY A 325 20.37 -9.37 7.43
N ILE A 326 19.59 -10.08 6.61
CA ILE A 326 19.19 -9.65 5.25
C ILE A 326 18.00 -8.69 5.32
N GLY A 327 17.10 -8.88 6.28
CA GLY A 327 15.90 -8.05 6.45
C GLY A 327 16.24 -6.61 6.80
N ARG A 328 15.60 -5.67 6.10
CA ARG A 328 15.74 -4.22 6.30
C ARG A 328 14.36 -3.61 6.58
N PRO A 329 13.92 -3.56 7.85
CA PRO A 329 12.64 -2.95 8.19
C PRO A 329 12.61 -1.46 7.81
N ILE A 330 11.56 -1.07 7.09
CA ILE A 330 11.23 0.34 6.88
C ILE A 330 10.64 0.86 8.19
N ARG A 331 11.46 1.52 9.00
CA ARG A 331 11.07 1.99 10.32
C ARG A 331 10.00 3.07 10.23
N ILE A 332 8.87 2.86 10.88
CA ILE A 332 7.82 3.87 11.05
C ILE A 332 8.36 4.93 12.03
N GLY A 333 8.69 6.12 11.50
CA GLY A 333 9.32 7.15 12.31
C GLY A 333 9.75 8.38 11.51
N PRO A 334 10.40 9.36 12.17
CA PRO A 334 10.67 10.66 11.57
C PRO A 334 11.60 10.63 10.35
N ALA A 335 12.38 9.56 10.17
CA ALA A 335 13.20 9.39 8.96
C ALA A 335 12.37 9.31 7.67
N LEU A 336 11.11 8.88 7.76
CA LEU A 336 10.19 8.83 6.63
C LEU A 336 9.69 10.21 6.20
N LEU A 337 9.83 11.25 7.02
CA LEU A 337 9.51 12.61 6.62
C LEU A 337 10.41 13.08 5.47
N ALA A 338 11.64 12.55 5.36
CA ALA A 338 12.50 12.84 4.23
C ALA A 338 11.91 12.36 2.90
N ALA A 339 11.19 11.22 2.91
CA ALA A 339 10.45 10.74 1.73
C ALA A 339 9.26 11.66 1.36
N GLN A 340 8.75 12.42 2.34
CA GLN A 340 7.62 13.33 2.17
C GLN A 340 8.01 14.80 2.02
N ASP A 341 9.32 15.11 1.96
CA ASP A 341 9.78 16.43 1.54
C ASP A 341 9.34 16.69 0.09
N GLU A 342 8.63 17.78 -0.13
CA GLU A 342 7.95 18.04 -1.41
C GLU A 342 8.92 18.18 -2.58
N ILE A 343 10.03 18.89 -2.37
CA ILE A 343 11.03 19.13 -3.41
C ILE A 343 11.76 17.84 -3.72
N GLN A 344 12.25 17.15 -2.69
CA GLN A 344 12.97 15.89 -2.83
C GLN A 344 12.08 14.81 -3.51
N ARG A 345 10.82 14.71 -3.10
CA ARG A 345 9.86 13.77 -3.67
C ARG A 345 9.60 14.05 -5.15
N LYS A 346 9.34 15.31 -5.50
CA LYS A 346 9.11 15.71 -6.90
C LYS A 346 10.34 15.42 -7.78
N THR A 347 11.53 15.78 -7.30
CA THR A 347 12.77 15.54 -8.03
C THR A 347 13.03 14.04 -8.20
N PHE A 348 12.91 13.25 -7.13
CA PHE A 348 13.11 11.81 -7.18
C PHE A 348 12.15 11.12 -8.16
N ILE A 349 10.86 11.48 -8.13
CA ILE A 349 9.86 10.92 -9.06
C ILE A 349 10.21 11.33 -10.50
N ALA A 350 10.57 12.60 -10.74
CA ALA A 350 10.91 13.07 -12.08
C ALA A 350 12.13 12.32 -12.64
N ASP A 351 13.21 12.21 -11.87
CA ASP A 351 14.44 11.53 -12.28
C ASP A 351 14.18 10.04 -12.54
N TRP A 352 13.42 9.38 -11.66
CA TRP A 352 13.06 7.97 -11.82
C TRP A 352 12.19 7.74 -13.05
N MET A 353 11.16 8.56 -13.26
CA MET A 353 10.25 8.45 -14.41
C MET A 353 10.97 8.79 -15.71
N GLU A 354 11.93 9.74 -15.71
CA GLU A 354 12.77 10.02 -16.87
C GLU A 354 13.64 8.81 -17.23
N LEU A 355 14.24 8.15 -16.24
CA LEU A 355 15.05 6.94 -16.47
C LEU A 355 14.21 5.79 -17.03
N ILE A 356 13.09 5.46 -16.41
CA ILE A 356 12.25 4.30 -16.78
C ILE A 356 11.35 4.62 -17.97
N GLY A 357 10.92 5.88 -18.13
CA GLY A 357 9.95 6.32 -19.13
C GLY A 357 10.54 6.68 -20.51
N ARG A 358 11.85 6.86 -20.66
CA ARG A 358 12.52 7.27 -21.91
C ARG A 358 12.22 6.39 -23.11
N THR A 359 11.74 5.17 -22.90
CA THR A 359 11.41 4.22 -23.97
C THR A 359 10.04 4.46 -24.59
N ARG A 360 9.21 5.36 -24.05
CA ARG A 360 7.83 5.58 -24.51
C ARG A 360 7.63 6.76 -25.48
N SER A 361 8.55 7.72 -25.52
CA SER A 361 8.40 8.95 -26.32
C SER A 361 9.21 9.01 -27.61
N ASP A 362 10.16 8.10 -27.83
CA ASP A 362 11.10 8.14 -28.96
C ASP A 362 10.82 7.10 -30.07
N ARG A 363 9.55 6.60 -30.14
CA ARG A 363 9.12 5.71 -31.24
C ARG A 363 7.80 6.12 -31.87
#